data_d20ad10a17b7218ca4b589c8bd1f7e8c
#
_entry.id   d20ad10a17b7218ca4b589c8bd1f7e8c
#
_cell.length_a   1.000
_cell.length_b   1.000
_cell.length_c   1.000
_cell.angle_alpha   90.00
_cell.angle_beta   90.00
_cell.angle_gamma   90.00
#
_symmetry.space_group_name_H-M   'P 1'
#
loop_
_entity.id
_entity.type
_entity.pdbx_description
1 polymer ?
#
loop_
_entity_poly.entity_id
_entity_poly.type
_entity_poly.pdbx_seq_one_letter_code
_entity_poly.pdbx_strand_id
1 'polypeptide(L)'
;MKNSKFAVSLKYPENVCAPVITSKSSGIVAQRMIEIAEENGIPVVEDDVLANVLSIKQVGECIPESTWETVASIFAFIKLMEERVK
;
A
#
# COMPACT_ATOMS: atom_id res chain seq x y z
N MET A 1 -16.45 10.02 -12.32
CA MET A 1 -15.23 10.75 -12.11
C MET A 1 -14.13 9.88 -11.57
N LYS A 2 -12.96 10.23 -11.92
CA LYS A 2 -11.82 9.42 -11.55
C LYS A 2 -11.18 9.84 -10.26
N ASN A 3 -11.74 10.78 -9.58
CA ASN A 3 -11.07 11.43 -8.47
C ASN A 3 -11.29 10.77 -7.15
N SER A 4 -12.00 9.65 -7.15
CA SER A 4 -12.29 8.95 -5.91
C SER A 4 -11.22 7.93 -5.56
N LYS A 5 -10.11 7.93 -6.26
CA LYS A 5 -9.04 7.00 -5.94
C LYS A 5 -8.48 7.25 -4.57
N PHE A 6 -8.11 6.15 -3.94
CA PHE A 6 -7.42 6.19 -2.65
C PHE A 6 -5.98 5.76 -2.84
N ALA A 7 -5.10 6.28 -2.00
CA ALA A 7 -3.74 5.81 -1.89
C ALA A 7 -3.48 5.45 -0.44
N VAL A 8 -2.93 4.27 -0.23
CA VAL A 8 -2.65 3.79 1.12
C VAL A 8 -1.22 3.30 1.15
N SER A 9 -0.45 3.76 2.14
CA SER A 9 0.90 3.26 2.30
C SER A 9 0.96 2.26 3.44
N LEU A 10 1.76 1.23 3.25
CA LEU A 10 1.88 0.15 4.21
C LEU A 10 3.33 -0.04 4.59
N LYS A 11 3.55 -0.50 5.81
CA LYS A 11 4.85 -0.89 6.29
C LYS A 11 4.71 -2.19 7.05
N TYR A 12 5.69 -3.07 6.90
CA TYR A 12 5.67 -4.34 7.62
C TYR A 12 6.79 -4.36 8.63
N PRO A 13 6.57 -3.79 9.82
CA PRO A 13 7.62 -3.76 10.84
C PRO A 13 7.91 -5.17 11.35
N GLU A 14 9.10 -5.33 11.92
CA GLU A 14 9.43 -6.59 12.57
C GLU A 14 8.55 -6.79 13.79
N ASN A 15 8.31 -8.05 14.11
CA ASN A 15 7.59 -8.44 15.32
C ASN A 15 6.09 -8.08 15.30
N VAL A 16 5.53 -7.88 14.11
CA VAL A 16 4.08 -7.75 13.97
C VAL A 16 3.59 -8.84 13.04
N CYS A 17 2.33 -9.20 13.18
CA CYS A 17 1.77 -10.31 12.43
C CYS A 17 1.16 -9.86 11.09
N ALA A 18 1.07 -8.56 10.84
CA ALA A 18 0.49 -8.06 9.60
C ALA A 18 1.01 -6.66 9.32
N PRO A 19 1.02 -6.25 8.05
CA PRO A 19 1.40 -4.88 7.70
C PRO A 19 0.52 -3.85 8.36
N VAL A 20 1.07 -2.68 8.59
CA VAL A 20 0.41 -1.57 9.26
C VAL A 20 0.21 -0.44 8.26
N ILE A 21 -0.94 0.21 8.34
CA ILE A 21 -1.24 1.36 7.50
C ILE A 21 -0.51 2.57 8.07
N THR A 22 0.35 3.18 7.26
CA THR A 22 1.15 4.30 7.71
C THR A 22 0.61 5.64 7.22
N SER A 23 -0.11 5.65 6.11
CA SER A 23 -0.78 6.84 5.64
C SER A 23 -1.88 6.47 4.67
N LYS A 24 -2.85 7.36 4.51
CA LYS A 24 -3.88 7.18 3.50
C LYS A 24 -4.37 8.55 3.05
N SER A 25 -4.80 8.60 1.79
CA SER A 25 -5.28 9.84 1.21
C SER A 25 -6.19 9.52 0.04
N SER A 26 -6.86 10.53 -0.48
CA SER A 26 -7.75 10.37 -1.62
C SER A 26 -7.63 11.58 -2.54
N GLY A 27 -8.15 11.40 -3.76
CA GLY A 27 -8.22 12.49 -4.73
C GLY A 27 -6.86 13.02 -5.13
N ILE A 28 -6.73 14.32 -5.20
CA ILE A 28 -5.51 14.98 -5.65
C ILE A 28 -4.34 14.66 -4.71
N VAL A 29 -4.63 14.59 -3.41
CA VAL A 29 -3.59 14.26 -2.44
C VAL A 29 -3.07 12.85 -2.68
N ALA A 30 -3.95 11.91 -3.04
CA ALA A 30 -3.53 10.56 -3.34
C ALA A 30 -2.61 10.55 -4.56
N GLN A 31 -2.96 11.31 -5.57
CA GLN A 31 -2.14 11.43 -6.78
C GLN A 31 -0.74 11.91 -6.43
N ARG A 32 -0.65 12.96 -5.60
CA ARG A 32 0.64 13.51 -5.20
C ARG A 32 1.45 12.51 -4.39
N MET A 33 0.77 11.77 -3.51
CA MET A 33 1.41 10.74 -2.70
C MET A 33 2.06 9.67 -3.57
N ILE A 34 1.36 9.26 -4.63
CA ILE A 34 1.89 8.28 -5.57
C ILE A 34 3.12 8.82 -6.30
N GLU A 35 3.04 10.08 -6.74
CA GLU A 35 4.17 10.71 -7.42
C GLU A 35 5.42 10.74 -6.54
N ILE A 36 5.23 11.13 -5.28
CA ILE A 36 6.34 11.18 -4.33
C ILE A 36 6.93 9.81 -4.11
N ALA A 37 6.08 8.80 -3.99
CA ALA A 37 6.56 7.43 -3.82
C ALA A 37 7.41 7.00 -5.00
N GLU A 38 6.94 7.29 -6.22
CA GLU A 38 7.67 6.92 -7.41
C GLU A 38 9.01 7.66 -7.51
N GLU A 39 9.01 8.93 -7.15
CA GLU A 39 10.23 9.73 -7.16
C GLU A 39 11.27 9.19 -6.19
N ASN A 40 10.83 8.54 -5.14
CA ASN A 40 11.71 8.02 -4.10
C ASN A 40 11.96 6.52 -4.22
N GLY A 41 11.55 5.91 -5.33
CA GLY A 41 11.82 4.50 -5.55
C GLY A 41 11.00 3.56 -4.68
N ILE A 42 9.90 4.05 -4.12
CA ILE A 42 9.01 3.22 -3.31
C ILE A 42 8.08 2.48 -4.26
N PRO A 43 7.99 1.15 -4.15
CA PRO A 43 7.10 0.40 -5.04
C PRO A 43 5.65 0.83 -4.90
N VAL A 44 4.98 1.00 -6.03
CA VAL A 44 3.57 1.37 -6.08
C VAL A 44 2.82 0.30 -6.84
N VAL A 45 1.74 -0.20 -6.25
CA VAL A 45 0.88 -1.19 -6.88
C VAL A 45 -0.49 -0.57 -7.05
N GLU A 46 -1.05 -0.70 -8.23
CA GLU A 46 -2.35 -0.13 -8.53
C GLU A 46 -3.42 -1.21 -8.42
N ASP A 47 -4.28 -1.08 -7.41
CA ASP A 47 -5.37 -2.01 -7.18
C ASP A 47 -6.48 -1.26 -6.44
N ASP A 48 -7.45 -0.78 -7.22
CA ASP A 48 -8.50 0.07 -6.67
C ASP A 48 -9.36 -0.65 -5.63
N VAL A 49 -9.63 -1.93 -5.86
CA VAL A 49 -10.45 -2.68 -4.91
C VAL A 49 -9.74 -2.82 -3.57
N LEU A 50 -8.46 -3.19 -3.63
CA LEU A 50 -7.67 -3.35 -2.41
C LEU A 50 -7.53 -2.02 -1.70
N ALA A 51 -7.24 -0.95 -2.44
CA ALA A 51 -7.07 0.37 -1.83
C ALA A 51 -8.35 0.81 -1.12
N ASN A 52 -9.50 0.56 -1.73
CA ASN A 52 -10.78 0.90 -1.10
C ASN A 52 -10.98 0.15 0.21
N VAL A 53 -10.68 -1.14 0.22
CA VAL A 53 -10.83 -1.93 1.43
C VAL A 53 -9.88 -1.44 2.53
N LEU A 54 -8.64 -1.17 2.16
CA LEU A 54 -7.64 -0.72 3.14
C LEU A 54 -7.96 0.68 3.67
N SER A 55 -8.58 1.53 2.85
CA SER A 55 -8.84 2.91 3.26
C SER A 55 -9.85 3.01 4.40
N ILE A 56 -10.58 1.93 4.69
CA ILE A 56 -11.55 1.92 5.79
C ILE A 56 -10.83 1.90 7.14
N LYS A 57 -9.64 1.34 7.18
CA LYS A 57 -8.89 1.24 8.43
C LYS A 57 -8.21 2.57 8.77
N GLN A 58 -7.90 2.75 10.03
CA GLN A 58 -7.21 3.96 10.48
C GLN A 58 -5.72 3.81 10.36
N VAL A 59 -5.05 4.95 10.19
CA VAL A 59 -3.58 4.97 10.21
C VAL A 59 -3.12 4.43 11.56
N GLY A 60 -2.14 3.55 11.51
CA GLY A 60 -1.62 2.88 12.69
C GLY A 60 -2.22 1.51 12.94
N GLU A 61 -3.30 1.17 12.25
CA GLU A 61 -3.92 -0.15 12.40
C GLU A 61 -3.32 -1.15 11.41
N CYS A 62 -3.39 -2.42 11.78
CA CYS A 62 -3.02 -3.49 10.85
C CYS A 62 -4.09 -3.63 9.78
N ILE A 63 -3.70 -4.14 8.63
CA ILE A 63 -4.64 -4.39 7.54
C ILE A 63 -5.64 -5.48 7.97
N PRO A 64 -6.87 -5.46 7.40
CA PRO A 64 -7.87 -6.48 7.71
C PRO A 64 -7.40 -7.87 7.29
N GLU A 65 -7.81 -8.88 8.05
CA GLU A 65 -7.46 -10.26 7.73
C GLU A 65 -7.87 -10.65 6.31
N SER A 66 -8.98 -10.11 5.85
CA SER A 66 -9.47 -10.43 4.50
C SER A 66 -8.49 -10.02 3.41
N THR A 67 -7.53 -9.15 3.71
CA THR A 67 -6.55 -8.68 2.72
C THR A 67 -5.17 -9.29 2.93
N TRP A 68 -4.98 -10.11 3.95
CA TRP A 68 -3.65 -10.62 4.29
C TRP A 68 -2.99 -11.36 3.15
N GLU A 69 -3.72 -12.27 2.53
CA GLU A 69 -3.13 -13.10 1.48
C GLU A 69 -2.76 -12.27 0.26
N THR A 70 -3.64 -11.36 -0.14
CA THR A 70 -3.38 -10.49 -1.29
C THR A 70 -2.17 -9.61 -1.04
N VAL A 71 -2.12 -8.98 0.14
CA VAL A 71 -1.01 -8.08 0.46
C VAL A 71 0.30 -8.86 0.62
N ALA A 72 0.24 -10.04 1.20
CA ALA A 72 1.43 -10.88 1.32
C ALA A 72 2.00 -11.22 -0.05
N SER A 73 1.12 -11.52 -1.01
CA SER A 73 1.56 -11.80 -2.37
C SER A 73 2.23 -10.60 -3.00
N ILE A 74 1.69 -9.41 -2.75
CA ILE A 74 2.27 -8.18 -3.28
C ILE A 74 3.66 -7.95 -2.71
N PHE A 75 3.82 -8.09 -1.39
CA PHE A 75 5.12 -7.92 -0.77
C PHE A 75 6.14 -8.95 -1.27
N ALA A 76 5.70 -10.18 -1.45
CA ALA A 76 6.57 -11.22 -1.96
C ALA A 76 7.04 -10.90 -3.38
N PHE A 77 6.14 -10.41 -4.21
CA PHE A 77 6.47 -10.03 -5.57
C PHE A 77 7.48 -8.89 -5.60
N ILE A 78 7.25 -7.87 -4.78
CA ILE A 78 8.15 -6.73 -4.70
C ILE A 78 9.53 -7.17 -4.25
N LYS A 79 9.60 -8.02 -3.25
CA LYS A 79 10.88 -8.51 -2.75
C LYS A 79 11.63 -9.27 -3.83
N LEU A 80 10.91 -10.11 -4.57
CA LEU A 80 11.50 -10.86 -5.66
C LEU A 80 12.08 -9.93 -6.72
N MET A 81 11.32 -8.89 -7.08
CA MET A 81 11.79 -7.95 -8.09
C MET A 81 13.02 -7.19 -7.62
N GLU A 82 13.05 -6.79 -6.36
CA GLU A 82 14.20 -6.09 -5.81
C GLU A 82 15.45 -6.96 -5.84
N GLU A 83 15.30 -8.24 -5.56
CA GLU A 83 16.43 -9.16 -5.60
C GLU A 83 16.97 -9.34 -7.01
N ARG A 84 16.10 -9.25 -7.99
CA ARG A 84 16.51 -9.43 -9.39
C ARG A 84 17.28 -8.24 -9.95
N VAL A 85 17.07 -7.08 -9.37
CA VAL A 85 17.66 -5.85 -9.88
C VAL A 85 19.09 -5.65 -9.39
N LYS A 86 19.49 -6.36 -8.38
CA LYS A 86 20.85 -6.23 -7.82
C LYS A 86 21.92 -6.75 -8.74
#